data_e327719135789bc6b976f3afd82b22a4
#
_entry.id   e327719135789bc6b976f3afd82b22a4
#
_cell.length_a   1.000
_cell.length_b   1.000
_cell.length_c   1.000
_cell.angle_alpha   90.00
_cell.angle_beta   90.00
_cell.angle_gamma   90.00
#
_symmetry.space_group_name_H-M   'P 1'
#
loop_
_entity.id
_entity.type
_entity.pdbx_description
1 polymer ?
#
loop_
_entity_poly.entity_id
_entity_poly.type
_entity_poly.pdbx_seq_one_letter_code
_entity_poly.pdbx_strand_id
1 'polypeptide(L)'
;MNSMQDEIPSEQSGKIQQKNRRSLLIVIAIFALPIILAKFALDGDWLATGVTNKGTLLTNELTLAQLGIEKSEFNEQWLMLYSLPTSCATNCQKTMEAVHNTYVALGKEMPRVTPVALYQHEFSTEQLQHLAKSQWQLVAMPIQAKQYIDKSQVLIVDPLGNVFLSHQIPDNAEQLPQFGKQILADMKKVLKYSKVG
;
A
#
# COMPACT_ATOMS: atom_id res chain seq x y z
N MET A 1 -1.49 45.12 -76.25
CA MET A 1 -1.13 44.82 -74.90
C MET A 1 -2.05 43.68 -74.42
N ASN A 2 -1.52 42.45 -74.45
CA ASN A 2 -2.28 41.26 -74.24
C ASN A 2 -1.98 40.78 -72.77
N SER A 3 -3.00 40.81 -71.94
CA SER A 3 -2.91 40.25 -70.61
C SER A 3 -3.19 38.76 -70.65
N MET A 4 -2.17 37.93 -70.56
CA MET A 4 -2.29 36.52 -70.35
C MET A 4 -2.82 36.31 -68.91
N GLN A 5 -4.03 35.82 -68.79
CA GLN A 5 -4.54 35.26 -67.57
C GLN A 5 -4.19 33.77 -67.57
N ASP A 6 -3.25 33.39 -66.74
CA ASP A 6 -2.98 31.98 -66.46
C ASP A 6 -4.10 31.37 -65.59
N GLU A 7 -5.06 30.71 -66.28
CA GLU A 7 -6.07 29.86 -65.65
C GLU A 7 -5.40 28.58 -65.15
N ILE A 8 -5.24 28.49 -63.84
CA ILE A 8 -4.80 27.25 -63.17
C ILE A 8 -5.93 26.21 -63.29
N PRO A 9 -5.67 25.03 -63.87
CA PRO A 9 -6.71 24.01 -64.07
C PRO A 9 -7.32 23.56 -62.74
N SER A 10 -8.66 23.62 -62.64
CA SER A 10 -9.48 23.30 -61.49
C SER A 10 -9.25 21.87 -60.92
N GLU A 11 -8.74 20.97 -61.71
CA GLU A 11 -8.41 19.59 -61.34
C GLU A 11 -7.18 19.47 -60.41
N GLN A 12 -6.20 20.37 -60.48
CA GLN A 12 -5.03 20.38 -59.59
C GLN A 12 -5.39 20.90 -58.19
N SER A 13 -6.33 21.80 -58.07
CA SER A 13 -6.79 22.35 -56.79
C SER A 13 -7.47 21.28 -55.90
N GLY A 14 -8.28 20.40 -56.53
CA GLY A 14 -8.94 19.32 -55.80
C GLY A 14 -8.00 18.24 -55.24
N LYS A 15 -6.96 17.90 -56.01
CA LYS A 15 -5.96 16.89 -55.58
C LYS A 15 -5.06 17.42 -54.44
N ILE A 16 -4.71 18.70 -54.49
CA ILE A 16 -3.93 19.37 -53.43
C ILE A 16 -4.75 19.46 -52.11
N GLN A 17 -6.02 19.83 -52.23
CA GLN A 17 -6.92 19.95 -51.10
C GLN A 17 -7.17 18.57 -50.41
N GLN A 18 -7.30 17.52 -51.21
CA GLN A 18 -7.49 16.16 -50.71
C GLN A 18 -6.20 15.62 -50.02
N LYS A 19 -5.04 15.93 -50.53
CA LYS A 19 -3.72 15.60 -49.94
C LYS A 19 -3.52 16.33 -48.61
N ASN A 20 -3.88 17.61 -48.55
CA ASN A 20 -3.77 18.40 -47.31
C ASN A 20 -4.73 17.92 -46.22
N ARG A 21 -5.96 17.55 -46.56
CA ARG A 21 -6.92 16.95 -45.63
C ARG A 21 -6.41 15.60 -45.07
N ARG A 22 -5.83 14.75 -45.93
CA ARG A 22 -5.26 13.50 -45.53
C ARG A 22 -4.06 13.68 -44.55
N SER A 23 -3.19 14.64 -44.87
CA SER A 23 -2.06 15.00 -44.02
C SER A 23 -2.53 15.52 -42.63
N LEU A 24 -3.56 16.37 -42.62
CA LEU A 24 -4.15 16.88 -41.37
C LEU A 24 -4.75 15.75 -40.54
N LEU A 25 -5.49 14.83 -41.15
CA LEU A 25 -6.07 13.67 -40.43
C LEU A 25 -5.01 12.76 -39.87
N ILE A 26 -3.89 12.53 -40.57
CA ILE A 26 -2.77 11.73 -40.08
C ILE A 26 -2.13 12.40 -38.86
N VAL A 27 -1.92 13.71 -38.89
CA VAL A 27 -1.37 14.45 -37.74
C VAL A 27 -2.29 14.35 -36.52
N ILE A 28 -3.61 14.58 -36.74
CA ILE A 28 -4.59 14.45 -35.66
C ILE A 28 -4.60 13.02 -35.10
N ALA A 29 -4.54 12.00 -35.94
CA ALA A 29 -4.54 10.61 -35.53
C ALA A 29 -3.30 10.26 -34.67
N ILE A 30 -2.11 10.75 -35.05
CA ILE A 30 -0.86 10.53 -34.30
C ILE A 30 -0.94 11.10 -32.87
N PHE A 31 -1.58 12.26 -32.70
CA PHE A 31 -1.73 12.87 -31.37
C PHE A 31 -2.94 12.35 -30.59
N ALA A 32 -4.05 12.04 -31.25
CA ALA A 32 -5.24 11.54 -30.60
C ALA A 32 -5.13 10.06 -30.17
N LEU A 33 -4.45 9.24 -30.97
CA LEU A 33 -4.34 7.80 -30.74
C LEU A 33 -3.73 7.45 -29.39
N PRO A 34 -2.59 8.03 -28.94
CA PRO A 34 -2.04 7.72 -27.60
C PRO A 34 -2.97 8.13 -26.47
N ILE A 35 -3.70 9.23 -26.62
CA ILE A 35 -4.65 9.70 -25.60
C ILE A 35 -5.85 8.74 -25.51
N ILE A 36 -6.37 8.32 -26.65
CA ILE A 36 -7.48 7.35 -26.73
C ILE A 36 -7.04 6.01 -26.14
N LEU A 37 -5.84 5.52 -26.51
CA LEU A 37 -5.29 4.27 -25.96
C LEU A 37 -5.06 4.36 -24.46
N ALA A 38 -4.53 5.49 -23.97
CA ALA A 38 -4.35 5.71 -22.52
C ALA A 38 -5.70 5.69 -21.79
N LYS A 39 -6.73 6.32 -22.35
CA LYS A 39 -8.06 6.29 -21.77
C LYS A 39 -8.64 4.87 -21.75
N PHE A 40 -8.58 4.14 -22.86
CA PHE A 40 -9.03 2.75 -22.90
C PHE A 40 -8.25 1.84 -21.93
N ALA A 41 -6.94 2.08 -21.77
CA ALA A 41 -6.13 1.32 -20.83
C ALA A 41 -6.50 1.62 -19.36
N LEU A 42 -6.90 2.85 -19.05
CA LEU A 42 -7.36 3.26 -17.72
C LEU A 42 -8.78 2.76 -17.43
N ASP A 43 -9.70 2.90 -18.38
CA ASP A 43 -11.10 2.48 -18.24
C ASP A 43 -11.26 0.95 -18.28
N GLY A 44 -10.33 0.24 -18.91
CA GLY A 44 -10.37 -1.21 -19.13
C GLY A 44 -9.67 -2.05 -18.06
N ASP A 45 -9.30 -1.49 -16.89
CA ASP A 45 -8.50 -2.19 -15.85
C ASP A 45 -7.21 -2.85 -16.39
N TRP A 46 -6.81 -2.54 -17.59
CA TRP A 46 -5.60 -3.08 -18.24
C TRP A 46 -4.32 -2.59 -17.57
N LEU A 47 -4.41 -1.40 -16.97
CA LEU A 47 -3.48 -0.86 -16.00
C LEU A 47 -4.07 -0.98 -14.57
N ALA A 48 -4.91 -1.97 -14.30
CA ALA A 48 -5.04 -2.44 -12.94
C ALA A 48 -3.60 -2.71 -12.51
N THR A 49 -2.97 -1.66 -12.03
CA THR A 49 -1.74 -1.74 -11.25
C THR A 49 -2.14 -2.70 -10.17
N GLY A 50 -1.88 -3.98 -10.45
CA GLY A 50 -2.27 -5.05 -9.57
C GLY A 50 -1.82 -4.59 -8.21
N VAL A 51 -2.76 -4.50 -7.28
CA VAL A 51 -2.45 -4.14 -5.90
C VAL A 51 -1.40 -5.16 -5.51
N THR A 52 -0.13 -4.80 -5.73
CA THR A 52 1.02 -5.70 -5.53
C THR A 52 1.27 -5.92 -4.05
N ASN A 53 0.46 -5.26 -3.21
CA ASN A 53 0.43 -5.49 -1.78
C ASN A 53 -0.27 -6.83 -1.49
N LYS A 54 0.27 -7.55 -0.53
CA LYS A 54 -0.27 -8.84 -0.08
C LYS A 54 -1.35 -8.66 0.98
N GLY A 55 -1.25 -7.57 1.75
CA GLY A 55 -2.29 -7.11 2.66
C GLY A 55 -3.37 -6.30 1.95
N THR A 56 -4.47 -6.05 2.67
CA THR A 56 -5.58 -5.23 2.22
C THR A 56 -5.28 -3.76 2.49
N LEU A 57 -5.35 -2.93 1.45
CA LEU A 57 -5.28 -1.47 1.62
C LEU A 57 -6.54 -0.97 2.33
N LEU A 58 -6.35 -0.14 3.35
CA LEU A 58 -7.45 0.53 4.02
C LEU A 58 -7.82 1.78 3.21
N THR A 59 -9.02 1.78 2.66
CA THR A 59 -9.56 2.92 1.88
C THR A 59 -10.07 4.05 2.77
N ASN A 60 -10.36 3.76 4.03
CA ASN A 60 -10.75 4.73 5.03
C ASN A 60 -9.49 5.25 5.71
N GLU A 61 -9.38 6.57 5.84
CA GLU A 61 -8.29 7.23 6.54
C GLU A 61 -8.34 6.89 8.05
N LEU A 62 -7.75 5.77 8.43
CA LEU A 62 -7.58 5.38 9.83
C LEU A 62 -6.21 5.88 10.31
N THR A 63 -6.20 6.55 11.47
CA THR A 63 -4.98 7.09 12.07
C THR A 63 -4.77 6.58 13.49
N LEU A 64 -3.52 6.64 13.97
CA LEU A 64 -3.20 6.33 15.37
C LEU A 64 -4.02 7.20 16.34
N ALA A 65 -4.21 8.48 16.03
CA ALA A 65 -5.02 9.38 16.86
C ALA A 65 -6.47 8.91 16.99
N GLN A 66 -7.08 8.42 15.91
CA GLN A 66 -8.43 7.82 15.96
C GLN A 66 -8.45 6.53 16.78
N LEU A 67 -7.34 5.78 16.78
CA LEU A 67 -7.17 4.62 17.65
C LEU A 67 -6.92 5.01 19.13
N GLY A 68 -6.70 6.29 19.42
CA GLY A 68 -6.34 6.76 20.76
C GLY A 68 -4.90 6.44 21.17
N ILE A 69 -4.02 6.32 20.19
CA ILE A 69 -2.60 5.98 20.37
C ILE A 69 -1.77 7.22 20.03
N GLU A 70 -0.90 7.64 20.97
CA GLU A 70 -0.04 8.80 20.80
C GLU A 70 1.15 8.47 19.85
N LYS A 71 1.21 9.18 18.72
CA LYS A 71 2.28 9.01 17.73
C LYS A 71 3.67 9.30 18.29
N SER A 72 3.79 10.25 19.22
CA SER A 72 5.05 10.68 19.84
C SER A 72 5.81 9.55 20.54
N GLU A 73 5.13 8.47 20.91
CA GLU A 73 5.73 7.30 21.56
C GLU A 73 6.64 6.48 20.62
N PHE A 74 6.56 6.69 19.30
CA PHE A 74 7.19 5.81 18.32
C PHE A 74 8.31 6.46 17.49
N ASN A 75 8.82 7.63 17.89
CA ASN A 75 9.97 8.30 17.26
C ASN A 75 9.88 8.42 15.72
N GLU A 76 8.69 8.66 15.18
CA GLU A 76 8.43 8.76 13.74
C GLU A 76 8.84 7.52 12.93
N GLN A 77 8.83 6.35 13.55
CA GLN A 77 9.12 5.08 12.89
C GLN A 77 7.88 4.47 12.23
N TRP A 78 8.10 3.56 11.30
CA TRP A 78 7.07 2.66 10.80
C TRP A 78 6.64 1.70 11.89
N LEU A 79 5.34 1.35 11.95
CA LEU A 79 4.87 0.40 12.94
C LEU A 79 4.34 -0.87 12.27
N MET A 80 4.72 -2.00 12.83
CA MET A 80 4.07 -3.30 12.66
C MET A 80 3.20 -3.53 13.89
N LEU A 81 1.94 -3.10 13.82
CA LEU A 81 1.02 -3.09 14.94
C LEU A 81 0.14 -4.33 14.92
N TYR A 82 0.38 -5.27 15.82
CA TYR A 82 -0.42 -6.46 15.98
C TYR A 82 -1.50 -6.24 17.03
N SER A 83 -2.78 -6.27 16.61
CA SER A 83 -3.91 -6.27 17.55
C SER A 83 -4.12 -7.69 18.07
N LEU A 84 -3.82 -7.91 19.35
CA LEU A 84 -3.96 -9.21 19.98
C LEU A 84 -5.43 -9.59 20.20
N PRO A 85 -5.76 -10.89 20.20
CA PRO A 85 -7.08 -11.35 20.62
C PRO A 85 -7.30 -11.06 22.11
N THR A 86 -8.53 -11.14 22.57
CA THR A 86 -8.90 -10.93 23.98
C THR A 86 -8.24 -11.91 24.95
N SER A 87 -7.76 -13.05 24.44
CA SER A 87 -7.00 -14.06 25.17
C SER A 87 -5.84 -14.55 24.31
N CYS A 88 -4.61 -14.37 24.78
CA CYS A 88 -3.43 -14.79 24.04
C CYS A 88 -3.04 -16.24 24.41
N ALA A 89 -3.72 -17.20 23.79
CA ALA A 89 -3.39 -18.63 23.88
C ALA A 89 -2.27 -19.01 22.89
N THR A 90 -1.99 -20.29 22.75
CA THR A 90 -0.88 -20.83 21.94
C THR A 90 -0.83 -20.29 20.51
N ASN A 91 -2.00 -20.12 19.85
CA ASN A 91 -2.02 -19.57 18.48
C ASN A 91 -1.60 -18.11 18.42
N CYS A 92 -2.03 -17.30 19.38
CA CYS A 92 -1.59 -15.91 19.50
C CYS A 92 -0.07 -15.82 19.73
N GLN A 93 0.50 -16.67 20.60
CA GLN A 93 1.95 -16.70 20.85
C GLN A 93 2.72 -17.07 19.58
N LYS A 94 2.28 -18.08 18.83
CA LYS A 94 2.90 -18.45 17.54
C LYS A 94 2.80 -17.32 16.53
N THR A 95 1.69 -16.58 16.52
CA THR A 95 1.53 -15.41 15.63
C THR A 95 2.48 -14.29 16.04
N MET A 96 2.61 -14.00 17.34
CA MET A 96 3.59 -13.01 17.83
C MET A 96 5.02 -13.39 17.41
N GLU A 97 5.38 -14.66 17.52
CA GLU A 97 6.68 -15.16 17.10
C GLU A 97 6.86 -15.00 15.58
N ALA A 98 5.86 -15.34 14.77
CA ALA A 98 5.91 -15.20 13.32
C ALA A 98 6.07 -13.72 12.89
N VAL A 99 5.36 -12.80 13.54
CA VAL A 99 5.48 -11.35 13.29
C VAL A 99 6.85 -10.84 13.76
N HIS A 100 7.35 -11.29 14.91
CA HIS A 100 8.68 -10.95 15.38
C HIS A 100 9.78 -11.45 14.42
N ASN A 101 9.68 -12.70 13.96
CA ASN A 101 10.60 -13.25 12.97
C ASN A 101 10.56 -12.46 11.65
N THR A 102 9.37 -11.97 11.28
CA THR A 102 9.21 -11.09 10.12
C THR A 102 9.91 -9.75 10.33
N TYR A 103 9.80 -9.15 11.51
CA TYR A 103 10.54 -7.95 11.88
C TYR A 103 12.06 -8.17 11.80
N VAL A 104 12.58 -9.26 12.36
CA VAL A 104 14.00 -9.61 12.28
C VAL A 104 14.46 -9.80 10.83
N ALA A 105 13.61 -10.37 9.96
CA ALA A 105 13.89 -10.55 8.54
C ALA A 105 13.95 -9.25 7.73
N LEU A 106 13.59 -8.09 8.31
CA LEU A 106 13.84 -6.77 7.72
C LEU A 106 15.34 -6.44 7.66
N GLY A 107 16.15 -7.05 8.52
CA GLY A 107 17.61 -6.88 8.55
C GLY A 107 18.01 -5.42 8.81
N LYS A 108 18.71 -4.79 7.86
CA LYS A 108 19.17 -3.40 7.98
C LYS A 108 18.05 -2.36 8.12
N GLU A 109 16.82 -2.69 7.74
CA GLU A 109 15.67 -1.79 7.84
C GLU A 109 14.98 -1.87 9.22
N MET A 110 15.37 -2.82 10.11
CA MET A 110 14.80 -2.96 11.45
C MET A 110 14.77 -1.65 12.26
N PRO A 111 15.84 -0.82 12.26
CA PRO A 111 15.84 0.42 13.05
C PRO A 111 14.76 1.43 12.66
N ARG A 112 14.17 1.27 11.49
CA ARG A 112 13.10 2.13 10.96
C ARG A 112 11.69 1.64 11.31
N VAL A 113 11.59 0.49 12.00
CA VAL A 113 10.32 -0.17 12.24
C VAL A 113 10.21 -0.53 13.72
N THR A 114 9.08 -0.26 14.34
CA THR A 114 8.76 -0.68 15.71
C THR A 114 7.67 -1.75 15.67
N PRO A 115 7.93 -2.94 16.21
CA PRO A 115 6.87 -3.94 16.42
C PRO A 115 6.05 -3.57 17.66
N VAL A 116 4.75 -3.34 17.47
CA VAL A 116 3.82 -2.92 18.52
C VAL A 116 2.78 -4.01 18.75
N ALA A 117 2.54 -4.40 20.00
CA ALA A 117 1.46 -5.29 20.38
C ALA A 117 0.37 -4.52 21.12
N LEU A 118 -0.82 -4.40 20.50
CA LEU A 118 -2.01 -3.88 21.15
C LEU A 118 -2.70 -5.00 21.92
N TYR A 119 -2.68 -4.93 23.24
CA TYR A 119 -3.24 -5.97 24.09
C TYR A 119 -4.51 -5.51 24.83
N GLN A 120 -5.40 -6.47 25.11
CA GLN A 120 -6.65 -6.25 25.82
C GLN A 120 -6.75 -7.06 27.12
N HIS A 121 -5.73 -7.85 27.43
CA HIS A 121 -5.68 -8.75 28.59
C HIS A 121 -4.36 -8.57 29.31
N GLU A 122 -4.29 -8.95 30.57
CA GLU A 122 -3.04 -8.99 31.32
C GLU A 122 -2.21 -10.20 30.88
N PHE A 123 -0.92 -9.97 30.71
CA PHE A 123 0.04 -11.05 30.44
C PHE A 123 0.45 -11.73 31.74
N SER A 124 0.65 -13.05 31.69
CA SER A 124 1.27 -13.77 32.78
C SER A 124 2.74 -13.34 32.98
N THR A 125 3.29 -13.59 34.16
CA THR A 125 4.69 -13.29 34.45
C THR A 125 5.65 -13.95 33.45
N GLU A 126 5.36 -15.18 33.04
CA GLU A 126 6.16 -15.93 32.06
C GLU A 126 6.08 -15.25 30.65
N GLN A 127 4.89 -14.84 30.24
CA GLN A 127 4.70 -14.12 29.00
C GLN A 127 5.46 -12.78 28.99
N LEU A 128 5.39 -12.02 30.09
CA LEU A 128 6.14 -10.77 30.25
C LEU A 128 7.65 -10.99 30.17
N GLN A 129 8.20 -12.04 30.82
CA GLN A 129 9.60 -12.37 30.71
C GLN A 129 10.04 -12.73 29.30
N HIS A 130 9.18 -13.41 28.55
CA HIS A 130 9.45 -13.74 27.16
C HIS A 130 9.39 -12.50 26.27
N LEU A 131 8.42 -11.64 26.49
CA LEU A 131 8.24 -10.38 25.77
C LEU A 131 9.35 -9.37 26.07
N ALA A 132 9.86 -9.33 27.29
CA ALA A 132 10.99 -8.47 27.68
C ALA A 132 12.30 -8.80 26.91
N LYS A 133 12.44 -10.02 26.41
CA LYS A 133 13.57 -10.43 25.56
C LYS A 133 13.36 -10.12 24.07
N SER A 134 12.14 -9.79 23.71
CA SER A 134 11.76 -9.39 22.35
C SER A 134 11.71 -7.86 22.24
N GLN A 135 11.71 -7.35 21.04
CA GLN A 135 11.67 -5.90 20.78
C GLN A 135 10.23 -5.36 20.70
N TRP A 136 9.25 -6.11 21.22
CA TRP A 136 7.87 -5.67 21.24
C TRP A 136 7.64 -4.48 22.15
N GLN A 137 7.03 -3.43 21.61
CA GLN A 137 6.45 -2.36 22.42
C GLN A 137 5.00 -2.75 22.74
N LEU A 138 4.70 -2.84 24.05
CA LEU A 138 3.37 -3.23 24.51
C LEU A 138 2.53 -1.99 24.76
N VAL A 139 1.36 -1.91 24.12
CA VAL A 139 0.41 -0.82 24.27
C VAL A 139 -0.95 -1.41 24.64
N ALA A 140 -1.52 -0.93 25.75
CA ALA A 140 -2.90 -1.29 26.10
C ALA A 140 -3.85 -0.78 25.02
N MET A 141 -4.77 -1.62 24.52
CA MET A 141 -5.71 -1.23 23.49
C MET A 141 -6.68 -0.17 24.04
N PRO A 142 -6.66 1.06 23.49
CA PRO A 142 -7.63 2.09 23.89
C PRO A 142 -9.06 1.69 23.55
N ILE A 143 -10.02 2.20 24.32
CA ILE A 143 -11.44 1.90 24.11
C ILE A 143 -11.88 2.33 22.70
N GLN A 144 -11.37 3.46 22.22
CA GLN A 144 -11.65 4.00 20.87
C GLN A 144 -11.22 3.04 19.77
N ALA A 145 -10.09 2.33 19.95
CA ALA A 145 -9.57 1.42 18.95
C ALA A 145 -10.53 0.25 18.66
N LYS A 146 -11.33 -0.17 19.64
CA LYS A 146 -12.25 -1.31 19.50
C LYS A 146 -13.34 -1.12 18.43
N GLN A 147 -13.70 0.11 18.11
CA GLN A 147 -14.68 0.38 17.05
C GLN A 147 -14.11 0.26 15.64
N TYR A 148 -12.78 0.32 15.50
CA TYR A 148 -12.07 0.21 14.22
C TYR A 148 -11.38 -1.14 14.04
N ILE A 149 -11.03 -1.78 15.16
CA ILE A 149 -10.30 -3.06 15.18
C ILE A 149 -11.20 -4.10 15.87
N ASP A 150 -12.01 -4.78 15.06
CA ASP A 150 -12.95 -5.81 15.53
C ASP A 150 -12.31 -7.20 15.59
N LYS A 151 -11.23 -7.42 14.84
CA LYS A 151 -10.52 -8.71 14.72
C LYS A 151 -9.03 -8.55 14.96
N SER A 152 -8.42 -9.65 15.36
CA SER A 152 -6.98 -9.75 15.47
C SER A 152 -6.33 -9.68 14.08
N GLN A 153 -5.41 -8.74 13.89
CA GLN A 153 -4.76 -8.47 12.60
C GLN A 153 -3.44 -7.73 12.80
N VAL A 154 -2.61 -7.74 11.76
CA VAL A 154 -1.40 -6.90 11.74
C VAL A 154 -1.67 -5.69 10.85
N LEU A 155 -1.52 -4.50 11.43
CA LEU A 155 -1.67 -3.22 10.76
C LEU A 155 -0.29 -2.63 10.48
N ILE A 156 -0.11 -2.07 9.29
CA ILE A 156 1.09 -1.30 8.94
C ILE A 156 0.74 0.18 9.02
N VAL A 157 1.51 0.89 9.82
CA VAL A 157 1.32 2.32 10.08
C VAL A 157 2.56 3.07 9.61
N ASP A 158 2.34 4.18 8.93
CA ASP A 158 3.41 5.04 8.45
C ASP A 158 3.96 5.96 9.57
N PRO A 159 5.11 6.61 9.38
CA PRO A 159 5.69 7.54 10.34
C PRO A 159 4.81 8.77 10.63
N LEU A 160 3.83 9.06 9.80
CA LEU A 160 2.85 10.12 10.04
C LEU A 160 1.70 9.68 10.94
N GLY A 161 1.59 8.37 11.20
CA GLY A 161 0.54 7.77 12.02
C GLY A 161 -0.68 7.31 11.22
N ASN A 162 -0.60 7.22 9.89
CA ASN A 162 -1.68 6.70 9.06
C ASN A 162 -1.61 5.18 8.98
N VAL A 163 -2.71 4.51 9.25
CA VAL A 163 -2.87 3.07 9.08
C VAL A 163 -3.35 2.81 7.66
N PHE A 164 -2.50 2.24 6.82
CA PHE A 164 -2.83 2.11 5.40
C PHE A 164 -2.94 0.67 4.91
N LEU A 165 -2.41 -0.31 5.64
CA LEU A 165 -2.42 -1.71 5.25
C LEU A 165 -2.80 -2.61 6.41
N SER A 166 -3.62 -3.64 6.15
CA SER A 166 -3.96 -4.67 7.11
C SER A 166 -3.66 -6.06 6.57
N HIS A 167 -3.18 -6.93 7.45
CA HIS A 167 -2.97 -8.35 7.19
C HIS A 167 -3.81 -9.17 8.17
N GLN A 168 -4.77 -9.91 7.65
CA GLN A 168 -5.61 -10.81 8.44
C GLN A 168 -4.78 -12.02 8.88
N ILE A 169 -4.91 -12.39 10.16
CA ILE A 169 -4.20 -13.55 10.70
C ILE A 169 -4.87 -14.82 10.16
N PRO A 170 -4.08 -15.78 9.66
CA PRO A 170 -4.62 -17.04 9.18
C PRO A 170 -5.18 -17.88 10.34
N ASP A 171 -6.26 -18.59 10.08
CA ASP A 171 -6.87 -19.50 11.06
C ASP A 171 -6.00 -20.72 11.34
N ASN A 172 -5.21 -21.16 10.34
CA ASN A 172 -4.30 -22.29 10.47
C ASN A 172 -2.85 -21.82 10.74
N ALA A 173 -2.26 -22.29 11.82
CA ALA A 173 -0.89 -21.99 12.19
C ALA A 173 0.16 -22.41 11.14
N GLU A 174 -0.13 -23.40 10.28
CA GLU A 174 0.74 -23.81 9.18
C GLU A 174 0.92 -22.71 8.12
N GLN A 175 0.00 -21.77 8.05
CA GLN A 175 0.04 -20.64 7.12
C GLN A 175 0.85 -19.45 7.68
N LEU A 176 1.25 -19.45 8.96
CA LEU A 176 2.01 -18.37 9.57
C LEU A 176 3.33 -18.03 8.85
N PRO A 177 4.11 -19.00 8.33
CA PRO A 177 5.31 -18.67 7.54
C PRO A 177 5.00 -17.90 6.25
N GLN A 178 3.90 -18.25 5.57
CA GLN A 178 3.45 -17.53 4.38
C GLN A 178 2.92 -16.14 4.73
N PHE A 179 2.16 -16.02 5.82
CA PHE A 179 1.69 -14.77 6.38
C PHE A 179 2.87 -13.81 6.69
N GLY A 180 3.90 -14.30 7.38
CA GLY A 180 5.11 -13.51 7.63
C GLY A 180 5.81 -13.04 6.35
N LYS A 181 5.91 -13.91 5.31
CA LYS A 181 6.46 -13.53 4.00
C LYS A 181 5.65 -12.43 3.32
N GLN A 182 4.34 -12.45 3.46
CA GLN A 182 3.46 -11.41 2.89
C GLN A 182 3.71 -10.06 3.56
N ILE A 183 3.71 -10.01 4.89
CA ILE A 183 4.03 -8.80 5.65
C ILE A 183 5.42 -8.28 5.28
N LEU A 184 6.43 -9.17 5.23
CA LEU A 184 7.80 -8.80 4.87
C LEU A 184 7.90 -8.18 3.49
N ALA A 185 7.18 -8.73 2.51
CA ALA A 185 7.17 -8.22 1.14
C ALA A 185 6.59 -6.79 1.09
N ASP A 186 5.48 -6.56 1.78
CA ASP A 186 4.84 -5.26 1.83
C ASP A 186 5.69 -4.24 2.61
N MET A 187 6.24 -4.63 3.77
CA MET A 187 7.16 -3.78 4.53
C MET A 187 8.39 -3.38 3.72
N LYS A 188 9.06 -4.33 3.07
CA LYS A 188 10.22 -4.02 2.22
C LYS A 188 9.87 -3.08 1.07
N LYS A 189 8.67 -3.20 0.52
CA LYS A 189 8.19 -2.32 -0.54
C LYS A 189 8.02 -0.89 -0.04
N VAL A 190 7.30 -0.68 1.08
CA VAL A 190 7.07 0.67 1.61
C VAL A 190 8.37 1.32 2.10
N LEU A 191 9.23 0.58 2.77
CA LEU A 191 10.53 1.07 3.25
C LEU A 191 11.48 1.44 2.11
N LYS A 192 11.40 0.75 0.97
CA LYS A 192 12.20 1.07 -0.23
C LYS A 192 11.85 2.44 -0.81
N TYR A 193 10.57 2.80 -0.81
CA TYR A 193 10.11 4.05 -1.42
C TYR A 193 9.97 5.20 -0.42
N SER A 194 9.92 4.91 0.87
CA SER A 194 9.93 5.92 1.93
C SER A 194 11.35 6.29 2.32
N LYS A 195 11.58 7.62 2.48
CA LYS A 195 12.84 8.16 3.02
C LYS A 195 12.70 8.60 4.48
N VAL A 196 11.52 8.44 5.08
CA VAL A 196 11.22 8.76 6.48
C VAL A 196 11.12 7.50 7.32
N GLY A 197 11.37 7.63 8.61
CA GLY A 197 11.42 6.52 9.56
C GLY A 197 12.82 6.02 9.82
#